data_e529d167094c4d15429b8d46e1e537af
#
_entry.id   e529d167094c4d15429b8d46e1e537af
#
_cell.length_a   1.000
_cell.length_b   1.000
_cell.length_c   1.000
_cell.angle_alpha   90.00
_cell.angle_beta   90.00
_cell.angle_gamma   90.00
#
_symmetry.space_group_name_H-M   'P 1'
#
loop_
_entity.id
_entity.type
_entity.pdbx_description
1 polymer ?
#
loop_
_entity_poly.entity_id
_entity_poly.type
_entity_poly.pdbx_seq_one_letter_code
_entity_poly.pdbx_strand_id
1 'polypeptide(L)'
;NLNNSVIDPKNFDPQSFVDFKGDVCVIPPNSFALARTVEYFRIPRSVLTICMGKSTYARCGIIVNVTPFEPEWEGFVTLEISNTTPIPAKIYANEGIAQVLFFESDEVCETSYGDRKGKYQAQKTLTLPKVLKKKDATALSSK
;
A
#
# COMPACT_ATOMS: atom_id res chain seq x y z
N ASN A 1 21.47 -22.06 10.36
CA ASN A 1 20.71 -21.01 11.03
C ASN A 1 19.36 -20.90 10.37
N LEU A 2 18.39 -21.56 10.95
CA LEU A 2 16.98 -21.28 10.67
C LEU A 2 16.70 -19.90 11.29
N ASN A 3 16.83 -18.87 10.48
CA ASN A 3 16.22 -17.60 10.81
C ASN A 3 14.72 -17.84 10.79
N ASN A 4 14.15 -18.15 11.93
CA ASN A 4 12.72 -18.04 12.17
C ASN A 4 12.35 -16.55 12.21
N SER A 5 12.51 -15.88 11.08
CA SER A 5 12.00 -14.53 10.96
C SER A 5 10.49 -14.62 10.79
N VAL A 6 9.80 -14.40 11.87
CA VAL A 6 8.36 -14.14 11.85
C VAL A 6 8.17 -12.69 11.40
N ILE A 7 7.29 -12.45 10.44
CA ILE A 7 6.90 -11.07 10.09
C ILE A 7 6.02 -10.55 11.21
N ASP A 8 6.55 -9.60 11.97
CA ASP A 8 5.82 -8.90 13.04
C ASP A 8 5.55 -7.45 12.62
N PRO A 9 4.28 -7.07 12.35
CA PRO A 9 3.95 -5.71 11.96
C PRO A 9 4.20 -4.67 13.07
N LYS A 10 4.40 -5.10 14.31
CA LYS A 10 4.76 -4.23 15.45
C LYS A 10 6.28 -4.13 15.65
N ASN A 11 7.05 -5.03 15.05
CA ASN A 11 8.50 -5.05 15.11
C ASN A 11 9.05 -5.46 13.72
N PHE A 12 8.72 -4.68 12.71
CA PHE A 12 9.05 -4.97 11.31
C PHE A 12 10.54 -4.81 11.05
N ASP A 13 11.15 -5.84 10.43
CA ASP A 13 12.55 -5.82 9.99
C ASP A 13 12.64 -5.43 8.50
N PRO A 14 13.17 -4.24 8.18
CA PRO A 14 13.36 -3.81 6.79
C PRO A 14 14.26 -4.74 5.96
N GLN A 15 15.16 -5.51 6.59
CA GLN A 15 16.05 -6.44 5.90
C GLN A 15 15.32 -7.66 5.33
N SER A 16 14.04 -7.83 5.67
CA SER A 16 13.18 -8.87 5.09
C SER A 16 12.82 -8.60 3.62
N PHE A 17 13.12 -7.41 3.09
CA PHE A 17 12.84 -7.03 1.71
C PHE A 17 14.12 -6.84 0.91
N VAL A 18 14.04 -7.23 -0.38
CA VAL A 18 15.09 -7.00 -1.36
C VAL A 18 14.60 -5.92 -2.33
N ASP A 19 15.36 -4.84 -2.46
CA ASP A 19 15.07 -3.79 -3.42
C ASP A 19 15.31 -4.27 -4.86
N PHE A 20 14.36 -3.96 -5.73
CA PHE A 20 14.44 -4.28 -7.15
C PHE A 20 14.11 -3.04 -8.00
N LYS A 21 14.88 -2.82 -9.08
CA LYS A 21 14.59 -1.84 -10.11
C LYS A 21 14.70 -2.49 -11.47
N GLY A 22 13.69 -2.33 -12.30
CA GLY A 22 13.66 -2.88 -13.66
C GLY A 22 12.27 -2.78 -14.25
N ASP A 23 12.16 -3.08 -15.54
CA ASP A 23 10.90 -3.02 -16.28
C ASP A 23 9.98 -4.22 -16.00
N VAL A 24 10.54 -5.33 -15.54
CA VAL A 24 9.81 -6.55 -15.23
C VAL A 24 10.24 -7.06 -13.86
N CYS A 25 9.30 -7.15 -12.93
CA CYS A 25 9.51 -7.78 -11.63
C CYS A 25 8.95 -9.21 -11.66
N VAL A 26 9.75 -10.17 -11.21
CA VAL A 26 9.33 -11.57 -11.05
C VAL A 26 9.07 -11.83 -9.57
N ILE A 27 7.81 -12.05 -9.23
CA ILE A 27 7.41 -12.36 -7.85
C ILE A 27 7.48 -13.89 -7.68
N PRO A 28 8.28 -14.41 -6.73
CA PRO A 28 8.37 -15.85 -6.48
C PRO A 28 7.02 -16.47 -6.12
N PRO A 29 6.87 -17.80 -6.20
CA PRO A 29 5.67 -18.51 -5.78
C PRO A 29 5.27 -18.15 -4.35
N ASN A 30 3.99 -17.97 -4.09
CA ASN A 30 3.43 -17.70 -2.76
C ASN A 30 4.12 -16.55 -2.00
N SER A 31 4.62 -15.58 -2.75
CA SER A 31 5.33 -14.40 -2.24
C SER A 31 4.61 -13.11 -2.65
N PHE A 32 5.08 -11.99 -2.15
CA PHE A 32 4.53 -10.69 -2.53
C PHE A 32 5.62 -9.66 -2.76
N ALA A 33 5.26 -8.59 -3.46
CA ALA A 33 6.09 -7.43 -3.69
C ALA A 33 5.37 -6.16 -3.25
N LEU A 34 6.14 -5.18 -2.80
CA LEU A 34 5.66 -3.82 -2.62
C LEU A 34 6.11 -2.99 -3.82
N ALA A 35 5.20 -2.27 -4.43
CA ALA A 35 5.49 -1.39 -5.55
C ALA A 35 4.93 0.01 -5.30
N ARG A 36 5.54 1.00 -5.93
CA ARG A 36 5.06 2.38 -5.88
C ARG A 36 4.35 2.72 -7.19
N THR A 37 3.21 3.40 -7.11
CA THR A 37 2.55 3.97 -8.29
C THR A 37 3.42 5.03 -8.97
N VAL A 38 3.23 5.23 -10.28
CA VAL A 38 3.80 6.37 -11.00
C VAL A 38 2.93 7.61 -10.78
N GLU A 39 1.65 7.41 -10.51
CA GLU A 39 0.69 8.48 -10.21
C GLU A 39 0.88 8.98 -8.79
N TYR A 40 0.85 10.31 -8.65
CA TYR A 40 0.75 11.00 -7.38
C TYR A 40 -0.70 11.37 -7.14
N PHE A 41 -1.26 10.92 -6.03
CA PHE A 41 -2.66 11.15 -5.66
C PHE A 41 -2.77 12.32 -4.69
N ARG A 42 -3.84 13.08 -4.85
CA ARG A 42 -4.31 14.09 -3.89
C ARG A 42 -5.82 13.97 -3.79
N ILE A 43 -6.27 13.34 -2.73
CA ILE A 43 -7.68 13.00 -2.54
C ILE A 43 -8.42 14.19 -1.95
N PRO A 44 -9.49 14.70 -2.60
CA PRO A 44 -10.32 15.75 -2.05
C PRO A 44 -10.99 15.35 -0.72
N ARG A 45 -11.37 16.33 0.08
CA ARG A 45 -12.01 16.09 1.38
C ARG A 45 -13.38 15.41 1.30
N SER A 46 -14.07 15.57 0.16
CA SER A 46 -15.36 14.92 -0.11
C SER A 46 -15.26 13.55 -0.77
N VAL A 47 -14.04 13.03 -1.00
CA VAL A 47 -13.83 11.80 -1.78
C VAL A 47 -13.17 10.72 -0.95
N LEU A 48 -13.74 9.51 -1.01
CA LEU A 48 -13.10 8.27 -0.59
C LEU A 48 -12.66 7.50 -1.83
N THR A 49 -11.48 6.92 -1.80
CA THR A 49 -10.93 6.20 -2.94
C THR A 49 -10.59 4.76 -2.57
N ILE A 50 -11.03 3.81 -3.40
CA ILE A 50 -10.74 2.39 -3.24
C ILE A 50 -9.93 1.91 -4.43
N CYS A 51 -8.80 1.25 -4.17
CA CYS A 51 -7.98 0.61 -5.19
C CYS A 51 -8.30 -0.89 -5.24
N MET A 52 -8.49 -1.39 -6.43
CA MET A 52 -8.79 -2.81 -6.71
C MET A 52 -7.83 -3.36 -7.77
N GLY A 53 -7.68 -4.67 -7.82
CA GLY A 53 -6.91 -5.34 -8.86
C GLY A 53 -7.54 -5.23 -10.24
N LYS A 54 -6.75 -5.52 -11.27
CA LYS A 54 -7.18 -5.60 -12.68
C LYS A 54 -7.48 -7.03 -13.05
N SER A 55 -8.57 -7.26 -13.78
CA SER A 55 -9.09 -8.60 -14.09
C SER A 55 -8.08 -9.53 -14.78
N THR A 56 -7.19 -9.01 -15.62
CA THR A 56 -6.14 -9.79 -16.28
C THR A 56 -5.18 -10.41 -15.27
N TYR A 57 -4.70 -9.60 -14.32
CA TYR A 57 -3.79 -10.07 -13.27
C TYR A 57 -4.52 -10.98 -12.26
N ALA A 58 -5.75 -10.62 -11.88
CA ALA A 58 -6.56 -11.44 -10.97
C ALA A 58 -6.79 -12.85 -11.49
N ARG A 59 -7.04 -13.00 -12.80
CA ARG A 59 -7.19 -14.32 -13.46
C ARG A 59 -5.88 -15.13 -13.53
N CYS A 60 -4.75 -14.47 -13.36
CA CYS A 60 -3.43 -15.12 -13.22
C CYS A 60 -3.05 -15.39 -11.77
N GLY A 61 -3.97 -15.22 -10.82
CA GLY A 61 -3.68 -15.42 -9.40
C GLY A 61 -2.82 -14.32 -8.79
N ILE A 62 -2.74 -13.15 -9.42
CA ILE A 62 -2.03 -11.97 -8.91
C ILE A 62 -3.06 -11.04 -8.27
N ILE A 63 -2.91 -10.81 -6.97
CA ILE A 63 -3.81 -9.97 -6.19
C ILE A 63 -3.09 -8.65 -5.88
N VAL A 64 -3.78 -7.54 -6.16
CA VAL A 64 -3.35 -6.21 -5.70
C VAL A 64 -4.24 -5.82 -4.53
N ASN A 65 -3.62 -5.54 -3.40
CA ASN A 65 -4.28 -5.06 -2.19
C ASN A 65 -3.75 -3.67 -1.84
N VAL A 66 -4.65 -2.78 -1.48
CA VAL A 66 -4.33 -1.45 -0.97
C VAL A 66 -5.44 -1.04 -0.01
N THR A 67 -5.11 -0.44 1.12
CA THR A 67 -6.11 0.15 2.00
C THR A 67 -6.75 1.37 1.33
N PRO A 68 -8.00 1.74 1.66
CA PRO A 68 -8.65 2.91 1.10
C PRO A 68 -7.82 4.18 1.23
N PHE A 69 -7.84 5.05 0.21
CA PHE A 69 -7.25 6.39 0.32
C PHE A 69 -8.32 7.28 0.94
N GLU A 70 -8.09 7.63 2.18
CA GLU A 70 -9.03 8.43 2.95
C GLU A 70 -9.07 9.90 2.44
N PRO A 71 -10.14 10.65 2.72
CA PRO A 71 -10.21 12.08 2.41
C PRO A 71 -8.97 12.85 2.88
N GLU A 72 -8.43 13.71 2.01
CA GLU A 72 -7.19 14.48 2.21
C GLU A 72 -5.91 13.67 2.38
N TRP A 73 -5.93 12.37 2.06
CA TRP A 73 -4.69 11.64 1.87
C TRP A 73 -3.98 12.10 0.59
N GLU A 74 -2.66 12.21 0.67
CA GLU A 74 -1.83 12.65 -0.44
C GLU A 74 -0.56 11.81 -0.51
N GLY A 75 -0.09 11.48 -1.73
CA GLY A 75 1.16 10.78 -1.94
C GLY A 75 1.18 9.83 -3.14
N PHE A 76 2.31 9.17 -3.32
CA PHE A 76 2.40 7.98 -4.16
C PHE A 76 1.89 6.77 -3.37
N VAL A 77 1.07 5.94 -4.00
CA VAL A 77 0.51 4.76 -3.36
C VAL A 77 1.53 3.63 -3.32
N THR A 78 1.62 2.95 -2.19
CA THR A 78 2.31 1.66 -2.10
C THR A 78 1.28 0.57 -2.41
N LEU A 79 1.54 -0.20 -3.47
CA LEU A 79 0.73 -1.35 -3.88
C LEU A 79 1.31 -2.61 -3.26
N GLU A 80 0.47 -3.41 -2.62
CA GLU A 80 0.81 -4.74 -2.12
C GLU A 80 0.38 -5.78 -3.16
N ILE A 81 1.34 -6.36 -3.88
CA ILE A 81 1.09 -7.27 -5.02
C ILE A 81 1.48 -8.68 -4.61
N SER A 82 0.49 -9.57 -4.48
CA SER A 82 0.70 -10.95 -4.06
C SER A 82 0.60 -11.91 -5.24
N ASN A 83 1.57 -12.83 -5.33
CA ASN A 83 1.49 -14.01 -6.18
C ASN A 83 0.98 -15.19 -5.38
N THR A 84 -0.27 -15.58 -5.59
CA THR A 84 -0.91 -16.71 -4.88
C THR A 84 -0.72 -18.04 -5.60
N THR A 85 0.07 -18.09 -6.67
CA THR A 85 0.27 -19.29 -7.49
C THR A 85 1.54 -20.04 -7.07
N PRO A 86 1.65 -21.34 -7.39
CA PRO A 86 2.83 -22.14 -7.09
C PRO A 86 3.99 -21.93 -8.07
N ILE A 87 3.87 -21.00 -9.02
CA ILE A 87 4.91 -20.67 -10.01
C ILE A 87 5.24 -19.17 -9.96
N PRO A 88 6.43 -18.74 -10.43
CA PRO A 88 6.77 -17.32 -10.49
C PRO A 88 5.82 -16.54 -11.39
N ALA A 89 5.46 -15.33 -10.98
CA ALA A 89 4.59 -14.43 -11.73
C ALA A 89 5.33 -13.15 -12.14
N LYS A 90 5.10 -12.66 -13.36
CA LYS A 90 5.67 -11.42 -13.88
C LYS A 90 4.69 -10.27 -13.71
N ILE A 91 5.18 -9.14 -13.27
CA ILE A 91 4.51 -7.85 -13.35
C ILE A 91 5.39 -6.86 -14.10
N TYR A 92 4.79 -5.90 -14.77
CA TYR A 92 5.48 -4.97 -15.67
C TYR A 92 5.38 -3.55 -15.13
N ALA A 93 6.52 -2.85 -15.13
CA ALA A 93 6.56 -1.44 -14.75
C ALA A 93 5.85 -0.57 -15.80
N ASN A 94 5.29 0.55 -15.35
CA ASN A 94 4.59 1.54 -16.20
C ASN A 94 3.37 0.99 -16.96
N GLU A 95 2.84 -0.15 -16.53
CA GLU A 95 1.60 -0.71 -17.05
C GLU A 95 0.49 -0.66 -16.00
N GLY A 96 -0.77 -0.58 -16.46
CA GLY A 96 -1.93 -0.58 -15.57
C GLY A 96 -2.12 -1.94 -14.91
N ILE A 97 -1.92 -2.02 -13.60
CA ILE A 97 -2.06 -3.25 -12.79
C ILE A 97 -3.28 -3.22 -11.86
N ALA A 98 -3.82 -2.04 -11.60
CA ALA A 98 -4.91 -1.82 -10.67
C ALA A 98 -5.96 -0.87 -11.24
N GLN A 99 -7.12 -0.82 -10.61
CA GLN A 99 -8.21 0.11 -10.90
C GLN A 99 -8.52 0.90 -9.64
N VAL A 100 -8.89 2.16 -9.82
CA VAL A 100 -9.20 3.07 -8.72
C VAL A 100 -10.63 3.53 -8.87
N LEU A 101 -11.43 3.37 -7.82
CA LEU A 101 -12.81 3.81 -7.71
C LEU A 101 -12.86 5.04 -6.81
N PHE A 102 -13.57 6.05 -7.27
CA PHE A 102 -13.78 7.30 -6.52
C PHE A 102 -15.24 7.37 -6.08
N PHE A 103 -15.45 7.62 -4.79
CA PHE A 103 -16.77 7.79 -4.21
C PHE A 103 -16.86 9.22 -3.66
N GLU A 104 -17.72 10.03 -4.24
CA GLU A 104 -18.00 11.37 -3.78
C GLU A 104 -19.13 11.33 -2.75
N SER A 105 -19.00 12.09 -1.67
CA SER A 105 -20.02 12.25 -0.63
C SER A 105 -20.69 13.59 -0.78
N ASP A 106 -22.00 13.64 -0.50
CA ASP A 106 -22.79 14.88 -0.41
C ASP A 106 -22.37 15.74 0.80
N GLU A 107 -21.70 15.11 1.78
CA GLU A 107 -21.19 15.78 2.97
C GLU A 107 -19.66 15.74 3.02
N VAL A 108 -19.07 16.82 3.53
CA VAL A 108 -17.61 16.92 3.71
C VAL A 108 -17.19 16.08 4.92
N CYS A 109 -16.09 15.35 4.79
CA CYS A 109 -15.55 14.56 5.89
C CYS A 109 -15.22 15.44 7.09
N GLU A 110 -15.81 15.15 8.25
CA GLU A 110 -15.65 15.93 9.49
C GLU A 110 -14.18 15.87 10.00
N THR A 111 -13.60 14.67 9.99
CA THR A 111 -12.19 14.45 10.41
C THR A 111 -11.45 13.67 9.33
N SER A 112 -10.63 14.36 8.55
CA SER A 112 -9.90 13.78 7.43
C SER A 112 -8.59 13.09 7.86
N TYR A 113 -7.95 12.41 6.90
CA TYR A 113 -6.61 11.84 7.10
C TYR A 113 -5.55 12.92 7.34
N GLY A 114 -5.71 14.09 6.70
CA GLY A 114 -4.85 15.24 6.91
C GLY A 114 -4.96 15.79 8.34
N ASP A 115 -6.19 15.90 8.86
CA ASP A 115 -6.47 16.39 10.22
C ASP A 115 -5.82 15.47 11.28
N ARG A 116 -5.90 14.15 11.07
CA ARG A 116 -5.31 13.14 11.96
C ARG A 116 -3.79 13.03 11.87
N LYS A 117 -3.14 13.73 10.93
CA LYS A 117 -1.71 13.60 10.64
C LYS A 117 -1.27 12.15 10.48
N GLY A 118 -2.03 11.40 9.69
CA GLY A 118 -1.84 9.98 9.51
C GLY A 118 -0.40 9.60 9.10
N LYS A 119 0.09 8.48 9.58
CA LYS A 119 1.51 8.06 9.46
C LYS A 119 2.00 7.86 8.01
N TYR A 120 1.09 7.74 7.07
CA TYR A 120 1.40 7.54 5.64
C TYR A 120 1.07 8.76 4.77
N GLN A 121 0.91 9.95 5.37
CA GLN A 121 0.68 11.19 4.64
C GLN A 121 1.93 11.63 3.86
N ALA A 122 1.72 12.21 2.68
CA ALA A 122 2.74 12.77 1.79
C ALA A 122 3.87 11.77 1.43
N GLN A 123 3.51 10.54 1.10
CA GLN A 123 4.48 9.52 0.69
C GLN A 123 5.17 9.91 -0.62
N LYS A 124 6.49 10.07 -0.58
CA LYS A 124 7.32 10.43 -1.75
C LYS A 124 7.98 9.22 -2.40
N THR A 125 8.14 8.14 -1.64
CA THR A 125 8.80 6.90 -2.08
C THR A 125 7.96 5.71 -1.66
N LEU A 126 8.34 4.51 -2.11
CA LEU A 126 7.83 3.26 -1.57
C LEU A 126 8.02 3.26 -0.05
N THR A 127 6.96 2.99 0.68
CA THR A 127 6.96 3.09 2.14
C THR A 127 6.73 1.71 2.76
N LEU A 128 7.71 1.25 3.52
CA LEU A 128 7.61 0.04 4.33
C LEU A 128 6.70 0.27 5.56
N PRO A 129 6.23 -0.79 6.23
CA PRO A 129 5.44 -0.67 7.45
C PRO A 129 6.12 0.24 8.48
N LYS A 130 5.39 1.26 8.95
CA LYS A 130 5.87 2.16 9.99
C LYS A 130 5.40 1.65 11.36
N VAL A 131 6.35 1.32 12.23
CA VAL A 131 6.08 0.93 13.61
C VAL A 131 5.93 2.18 14.46
N LEU A 132 4.78 2.34 15.12
CA LEU A 132 4.57 3.42 16.10
C LEU A 132 5.28 3.05 17.40
N LYS A 133 6.20 3.88 17.86
CA LYS A 133 6.80 3.72 19.19
C LYS A 133 5.74 3.99 20.25
N LYS A 134 5.76 3.23 21.38
CA LYS A 134 4.77 3.31 22.47
C LYS A 134 4.49 4.74 23.00
N LYS A 135 5.44 5.68 22.84
CA LYS A 135 5.25 7.09 23.27
C LYS A 135 4.25 7.86 22.40
N ASP A 136 4.06 7.44 21.15
CA ASP A 136 3.16 8.14 20.22
C ASP A 136 1.70 7.66 20.36
N ALA A 137 1.50 6.46 20.91
CA ALA A 137 0.18 5.87 21.12
C ALA A 137 -0.60 6.51 22.29
N THR A 138 0.12 7.05 23.29
CA THR A 138 -0.52 7.70 24.47
C THR A 138 -1.04 9.10 24.15
N ALA A 139 -0.54 9.75 23.11
CA ALA A 139 -0.99 11.08 22.70
C ALA A 139 -2.29 11.07 21.88
N LEU A 140 -2.73 9.90 21.40
CA LEU A 140 -3.94 9.73 20.58
C LEU A 140 -5.16 9.29 21.39
N SER A 141 -4.99 8.89 22.67
CA SER A 141 -6.08 8.43 23.55
C SER A 141 -6.63 9.48 24.51
N SER A 142 -6.14 10.74 24.42
CA SER A 142 -6.53 11.83 25.34
C SER A 142 -7.13 13.03 24.60
N LYS A 143 -7.98 12.77 23.60
CA LYS A 143 -8.88 13.80 23.03
C LYS A 143 -10.22 13.20 22.69
#